data_d01c2bd5e52ec194c06e308e6c18ca19
#
_entry.id   d01c2bd5e52ec194c06e308e6c18ca19
#
_cell.length_a   1.000
_cell.length_b   1.000
_cell.length_c   1.000
_cell.angle_alpha   90.00
_cell.angle_beta   90.00
_cell.angle_gamma   90.00
#
_symmetry.space_group_name_H-M   'P 1'
#
loop_
_entity.id
_entity.type
_entity.pdbx_description
1 polymer ?
#
loop_
_entity_poly.entity_id
_entity_poly.type
_entity_poly.pdbx_seq_one_letter_code
_entity_poly.pdbx_strand_id
1 'polypeptide(L)'
;KRVQQLCDEQNMMLLSETKYVLSEFIGHNDAPFIYEKVGNRFERFMIDEFQDTSVKEWENFLPLLQNAMAQSEATSVLIVGDIKQSIYRWRGGDWKILHGEAQQALGAGDTQVEVLRENWRSLPAVVAFNNRIIERIVAADNRALNETLAKASEEGSVDPAEAAALRDTLADAYRWKPCYGMKAY
;
A
#
# COMPACT_ATOMS: atom_id res chain seq x y z
N LYS A 1 11.16 -14.30 -22.95
CA LYS A 1 12.32 -14.62 -23.83
C LYS A 1 12.23 -13.90 -25.19
N ARG A 2 11.14 -14.06 -25.98
CA ARG A 2 11.06 -13.42 -27.31
C ARG A 2 10.90 -11.90 -27.26
N VAL A 3 10.22 -11.37 -26.27
CA VAL A 3 10.08 -9.90 -26.05
C VAL A 3 11.41 -9.29 -25.63
N GLN A 4 12.16 -9.92 -24.72
CA GLN A 4 13.50 -9.48 -24.35
C GLN A 4 14.45 -9.49 -25.52
N GLN A 5 14.47 -10.55 -26.31
CA GLN A 5 15.26 -10.63 -27.54
C GLN A 5 14.99 -9.47 -28.52
N LEU A 6 13.71 -9.13 -28.72
CA LEU A 6 13.31 -7.99 -29.54
C LEU A 6 13.74 -6.64 -28.92
N CYS A 7 13.70 -6.50 -27.61
CA CYS A 7 14.17 -5.31 -26.91
C CYS A 7 15.68 -5.14 -27.10
N ASP A 8 16.44 -6.21 -26.94
CA ASP A 8 17.90 -6.20 -27.15
C ASP A 8 18.27 -5.88 -28.60
N GLU A 9 17.60 -6.50 -29.57
CA GLU A 9 17.81 -6.26 -31.00
C GLU A 9 17.48 -4.82 -31.44
N GLN A 10 16.52 -4.17 -30.74
CA GLN A 10 16.07 -2.82 -31.06
C GLN A 10 16.60 -1.76 -30.13
N ASN A 11 17.49 -2.12 -29.20
CA ASN A 11 18.04 -1.22 -28.18
C ASN A 11 16.94 -0.52 -27.35
N MET A 12 15.88 -1.25 -27.01
CA MET A 12 14.72 -0.78 -26.24
C MET A 12 14.67 -1.49 -24.89
N MET A 13 14.13 -0.80 -23.89
CA MET A 13 13.84 -1.36 -22.56
C MET A 13 12.35 -1.26 -22.26
N LEU A 14 11.77 -2.30 -21.68
CA LEU A 14 10.40 -2.23 -21.20
C LEU A 14 10.31 -1.37 -19.94
N LEU A 15 9.33 -0.48 -19.91
CA LEU A 15 9.09 0.38 -18.74
C LEU A 15 8.84 -0.44 -17.45
N SER A 16 8.24 -1.63 -17.59
CA SER A 16 8.02 -2.56 -16.48
C SER A 16 9.30 -3.16 -15.88
N GLU A 17 10.40 -3.17 -16.63
CA GLU A 17 11.71 -3.69 -16.21
C GLU A 17 12.58 -2.63 -15.54
N THR A 18 12.27 -1.34 -15.73
CA THR A 18 13.07 -0.22 -15.21
C THR A 18 13.31 -0.34 -13.71
N LYS A 19 12.32 -0.73 -12.93
CA LYS A 19 12.45 -0.89 -11.47
C LYS A 19 13.42 -1.99 -11.05
N TYR A 20 13.50 -3.08 -11.83
CA TYR A 20 14.42 -4.19 -11.57
C TYR A 20 15.84 -3.83 -11.96
N VAL A 21 16.02 -3.21 -13.13
CA VAL A 21 17.31 -2.69 -13.58
C VAL A 21 17.85 -1.67 -12.58
N LEU A 22 17.01 -0.74 -12.13
CA LEU A 22 17.39 0.23 -11.11
C LEU A 22 17.77 -0.45 -9.78
N SER A 23 17.00 -1.44 -9.32
CA SER A 23 17.28 -2.20 -8.11
C SER A 23 18.61 -2.97 -8.20
N GLU A 24 18.96 -3.49 -9.37
CA GLU A 24 20.23 -4.18 -9.60
C GLU A 24 21.42 -3.20 -9.52
N PHE A 25 21.29 -2.01 -10.10
CA PHE A 25 22.30 -0.96 -9.98
C PHE A 25 22.46 -0.43 -8.55
N ILE A 26 21.38 -0.35 -7.79
CA ILE A 26 21.37 0.13 -6.40
C ILE A 26 21.90 -0.95 -5.46
N GLY A 27 21.52 -2.21 -5.66
CA GLY A 27 21.81 -3.32 -4.73
C GLY A 27 23.28 -3.74 -4.61
N HIS A 28 24.15 -3.27 -5.51
CA HIS A 28 25.57 -3.65 -5.54
C HIS A 28 26.54 -2.60 -4.94
N ASN A 29 26.05 -1.46 -4.48
CA ASN A 29 26.89 -0.39 -3.92
C ASN A 29 26.30 0.15 -2.61
N ASP A 30 27.14 0.31 -1.59
CA ASP A 30 26.76 0.87 -0.27
C ASP A 30 26.29 2.34 -0.33
N ALA A 31 26.69 3.07 -1.37
CA ALA A 31 26.19 4.43 -1.68
C ALA A 31 26.14 4.62 -3.19
N PRO A 32 25.06 4.18 -3.85
CA PRO A 32 24.98 4.30 -5.30
C PRO A 32 25.06 5.77 -5.74
N PHE A 33 25.92 6.05 -6.70
CA PHE A 33 26.09 7.35 -7.35
C PHE A 33 24.74 8.01 -7.72
N ILE A 34 23.73 7.20 -7.98
CA ILE A 34 22.41 7.67 -8.32
C ILE A 34 21.72 8.39 -7.15
N TYR A 35 21.93 7.90 -5.91
CA TYR A 35 21.39 8.54 -4.71
C TYR A 35 22.11 9.83 -4.36
N GLU A 36 23.43 9.88 -4.54
CA GLU A 36 24.18 11.11 -4.37
C GLU A 36 23.69 12.20 -5.33
N LYS A 37 23.46 11.82 -6.59
CA LYS A 37 22.99 12.76 -7.60
C LYS A 37 21.55 13.22 -7.38
N VAL A 38 20.66 12.36 -6.92
CA VAL A 38 19.25 12.65 -6.69
C VAL A 38 19.03 13.26 -5.30
N GLY A 39 19.66 12.71 -4.27
CA GLY A 39 19.51 13.16 -2.89
C GLY A 39 20.00 14.57 -2.63
N ASN A 40 21.05 15.02 -3.35
CA ASN A 40 21.53 16.40 -3.28
C ASN A 40 20.64 17.41 -4.05
N ARG A 41 19.68 16.93 -4.84
CA ARG A 41 18.81 17.75 -5.67
C ARG A 41 17.42 17.93 -5.11
N PHE A 42 16.93 16.95 -4.38
CA PHE A 42 15.57 16.91 -3.84
C PHE A 42 15.60 16.80 -2.31
N GLU A 43 15.12 17.83 -1.65
CA GLU A 43 15.08 17.93 -0.19
C GLU A 43 13.72 17.48 0.38
N ARG A 44 12.67 17.50 -0.46
CA ARG A 44 11.30 17.20 -0.05
C ARG A 44 10.64 16.25 -1.03
N PHE A 45 10.03 15.21 -0.47
CA PHE A 45 9.33 14.18 -1.23
C PHE A 45 7.86 14.19 -0.88
N MET A 46 7.03 14.24 -1.90
CA MET A 46 5.58 14.07 -1.79
C MET A 46 5.17 12.93 -2.71
N ILE A 47 4.70 11.83 -2.14
CA ILE A 47 4.33 10.62 -2.87
C ILE A 47 2.84 10.38 -2.66
N ASP A 48 2.09 10.40 -3.74
CA ASP A 48 0.65 10.12 -3.77
C ASP A 48 0.37 8.72 -4.30
N GLU A 49 -0.84 8.20 -4.07
CA GLU A 49 -1.31 6.87 -4.48
C GLU A 49 -0.36 5.74 -4.01
N PHE A 50 0.22 5.92 -2.82
CA PHE A 50 1.29 5.07 -2.32
C PHE A 50 0.88 3.60 -2.11
N GLN A 51 -0.42 3.30 -1.97
CA GLN A 51 -0.94 1.93 -1.85
C GLN A 51 -0.64 1.06 -3.08
N ASP A 52 -0.30 1.67 -4.22
CA ASP A 52 0.03 0.97 -5.46
C ASP A 52 1.53 0.74 -5.65
N THR A 53 2.34 1.21 -4.70
CA THR A 53 3.79 1.04 -4.71
C THR A 53 4.17 -0.42 -4.51
N SER A 54 5.03 -0.94 -5.37
CA SER A 54 5.60 -2.27 -5.22
C SER A 54 6.77 -2.29 -4.24
N VAL A 55 7.07 -3.47 -3.69
CA VAL A 55 8.22 -3.66 -2.77
C VAL A 55 9.52 -3.14 -3.40
N LYS A 56 9.75 -3.40 -4.69
CA LYS A 56 10.96 -2.95 -5.38
C LYS A 56 11.03 -1.43 -5.56
N GLU A 57 9.90 -0.80 -5.82
CA GLU A 57 9.83 0.67 -5.88
C GLU A 57 10.08 1.26 -4.50
N TRP A 58 9.49 0.68 -3.46
CA TRP A 58 9.73 1.09 -2.09
C TRP A 58 11.20 0.97 -1.68
N GLU A 59 11.82 -0.19 -1.91
CA GLU A 59 13.24 -0.42 -1.65
C GLU A 59 14.14 0.62 -2.35
N ASN A 60 13.78 1.02 -3.56
CA ASN A 60 14.52 2.03 -4.32
C ASN A 60 14.30 3.46 -3.79
N PHE A 61 13.13 3.78 -3.24
CA PHE A 61 12.85 5.11 -2.70
C PHE A 61 13.33 5.30 -1.25
N LEU A 62 13.29 4.25 -0.46
CA LEU A 62 13.55 4.31 0.98
C LEU A 62 14.85 5.05 1.35
N PRO A 63 16.01 4.76 0.73
CA PRO A 63 17.26 5.47 1.06
C PRO A 63 17.19 6.98 0.78
N LEU A 64 16.47 7.40 -0.25
CA LEU A 64 16.28 8.83 -0.57
C LEU A 64 15.44 9.53 0.49
N LEU A 65 14.37 8.87 0.94
CA LEU A 65 13.49 9.41 1.96
C LEU A 65 14.19 9.51 3.30
N GLN A 66 14.93 8.48 3.69
CA GLN A 66 15.74 8.48 4.92
C GLN A 66 16.82 9.57 4.90
N ASN A 67 17.49 9.76 3.77
CA ASN A 67 18.48 10.82 3.60
C ASN A 67 17.83 12.21 3.72
N ALA A 68 16.68 12.45 3.10
CA ALA A 68 15.95 13.71 3.20
C ALA A 68 15.53 14.00 4.64
N MET A 69 15.06 12.99 5.37
CA MET A 69 14.69 13.13 6.79
C MET A 69 15.90 13.42 7.67
N ALA A 70 17.04 12.77 7.41
CA ALA A 70 18.27 13.01 8.17
C ALA A 70 18.89 14.38 7.94
N GLN A 71 18.65 15.01 6.80
CA GLN A 71 19.20 16.32 6.46
C GLN A 71 18.31 17.50 6.82
N SER A 72 17.07 17.27 7.22
CA SER A 72 16.07 18.31 7.45
C SER A 72 15.49 18.25 8.87
N GLU A 73 15.46 19.39 9.55
CA GLU A 73 14.73 19.55 10.82
C GLU A 73 13.20 19.74 10.62
N ALA A 74 12.80 19.99 9.37
CA ALA A 74 11.40 20.16 8.99
C ALA A 74 10.85 18.90 8.30
N THR A 75 9.53 18.82 8.16
CA THR A 75 8.87 17.74 7.41
C THR A 75 9.37 17.71 5.96
N SER A 76 10.10 16.65 5.63
CA SER A 76 10.72 16.45 4.32
C SER A 76 10.05 15.38 3.48
N VAL A 77 9.25 14.52 4.13
CA VAL A 77 8.57 13.39 3.47
C VAL A 77 7.08 13.43 3.77
N LEU A 78 6.25 13.39 2.73
CA LEU A 78 4.81 13.22 2.80
C LEU A 78 4.40 12.04 1.93
N ILE A 79 3.79 11.05 2.54
CA ILE A 79 3.24 9.88 1.86
C ILE A 79 1.72 9.92 2.00
N VAL A 80 1.02 9.86 0.88
CA VAL A 80 -0.44 9.89 0.82
C VAL A 80 -0.96 8.65 0.09
N GLY A 81 -2.01 8.05 0.60
CA GLY A 81 -2.64 6.90 -0.01
C GLY A 81 -3.80 6.35 0.81
N ASP A 82 -4.51 5.41 0.25
CA ASP A 82 -5.59 4.69 0.90
C ASP A 82 -5.46 3.19 0.65
N ILE A 83 -5.15 2.42 1.68
CA ILE A 83 -4.96 0.95 1.59
C ILE A 83 -6.18 0.24 0.98
N LYS A 84 -7.39 0.79 1.13
CA LYS A 84 -8.62 0.24 0.57
C LYS A 84 -8.73 0.42 -0.95
N GLN A 85 -7.94 1.32 -1.52
CA GLN A 85 -7.86 1.56 -2.96
C GLN A 85 -6.75 0.75 -3.64
N SER A 86 -6.01 -0.08 -2.90
CA SER A 86 -4.97 -0.95 -3.47
C SER A 86 -5.59 -2.07 -4.32
N ILE A 87 -5.66 -1.86 -5.61
CA ILE A 87 -6.23 -2.81 -6.59
C ILE A 87 -5.20 -3.32 -7.61
N TYR A 88 -3.95 -2.87 -7.53
CA TYR A 88 -2.89 -3.19 -8.48
C TYR A 88 -1.90 -4.25 -7.98
N ARG A 89 -2.37 -5.21 -7.16
CA ARG A 89 -1.55 -6.32 -6.67
C ARG A 89 -0.90 -7.14 -7.80
N TRP A 90 -1.59 -7.30 -8.92
CA TRP A 90 -1.08 -7.96 -10.11
C TRP A 90 0.10 -7.24 -10.78
N ARG A 91 0.31 -5.96 -10.48
CA ARG A 91 1.49 -5.16 -10.89
C ARG A 91 2.59 -5.14 -9.82
N GLY A 92 2.41 -5.87 -8.71
CA GLY A 92 3.34 -5.94 -7.59
C GLY A 92 3.11 -4.87 -6.52
N GLY A 93 2.01 -4.10 -6.58
CA GLY A 93 1.61 -3.21 -5.50
C GLY A 93 1.38 -3.99 -4.21
N ASP A 94 1.90 -3.50 -3.09
CA ASP A 94 1.71 -4.10 -1.77
C ASP A 94 1.22 -3.05 -0.77
N TRP A 95 -0.06 -3.14 -0.43
CA TRP A 95 -0.72 -2.24 0.53
C TRP A 95 -0.12 -2.29 1.94
N LYS A 96 0.57 -3.38 2.29
CA LYS A 96 1.21 -3.55 3.60
C LYS A 96 2.29 -2.50 3.84
N ILE A 97 2.95 -2.07 2.78
CA ILE A 97 3.97 -1.03 2.86
C ILE A 97 3.35 0.24 3.46
N LEU A 98 2.21 0.69 2.93
CA LEU A 98 1.50 1.85 3.47
C LEU A 98 0.89 1.57 4.85
N HIS A 99 0.46 0.34 5.13
CA HIS A 99 -0.25 -0.02 6.37
C HIS A 99 0.63 0.05 7.62
N GLY A 100 1.95 -0.07 7.49
CA GLY A 100 2.85 -0.01 8.64
C GLY A 100 4.33 -0.16 8.33
N GLU A 101 4.70 -0.85 7.25
CA GLU A 101 6.11 -1.09 6.92
C GLU A 101 6.87 0.22 6.65
N ALA A 102 6.24 1.17 5.95
CA ALA A 102 6.83 2.47 5.69
C ALA A 102 7.10 3.26 6.97
N GLN A 103 6.14 3.25 7.91
CA GLN A 103 6.31 3.91 9.20
C GLN A 103 7.46 3.30 10.01
N GLN A 104 7.58 1.97 10.01
CA GLN A 104 8.67 1.29 10.71
C GLN A 104 10.02 1.60 10.07
N ALA A 105 10.11 1.56 8.74
CA ALA A 105 11.34 1.79 8.00
C ALA A 105 11.83 3.25 8.07
N LEU A 106 10.92 4.22 8.16
CA LEU A 106 11.24 5.64 8.30
C LEU A 106 11.44 6.08 9.76
N GLY A 107 11.20 5.21 10.72
CA GLY A 107 11.27 5.51 12.16
C GLY A 107 9.90 5.90 12.73
N ALA A 108 9.35 5.02 13.56
CA ALA A 108 8.02 5.21 14.14
C ALA A 108 7.94 6.46 15.06
N GLY A 109 9.06 6.90 15.64
CA GLY A 109 9.14 8.10 16.45
C GLY A 109 9.23 9.41 15.65
N ASP A 110 9.67 9.31 14.40
CA ASP A 110 9.91 10.45 13.51
C ASP A 110 8.78 10.64 12.48
N THR A 111 7.76 9.78 12.54
CA THR A 111 6.63 9.79 11.60
C THR A 111 5.32 10.01 12.33
N GLN A 112 4.44 10.83 11.73
CA GLN A 112 3.08 11.06 12.19
C GLN A 112 2.08 10.56 11.16
N VAL A 113 1.10 9.76 11.60
CA VAL A 113 0.02 9.29 10.74
C VAL A 113 -1.22 10.15 10.96
N GLU A 114 -1.65 10.80 9.88
CA GLU A 114 -2.84 11.62 9.85
C GLU A 114 -3.93 10.97 8.99
N VAL A 115 -5.16 10.99 9.45
CA VAL A 115 -6.31 10.47 8.71
C VAL A 115 -7.16 11.62 8.22
N LEU A 116 -7.32 11.74 6.90
CA LEU A 116 -8.23 12.70 6.31
C LEU A 116 -9.68 12.31 6.62
N ARG A 117 -10.40 13.17 7.32
CA ARG A 117 -11.77 12.89 7.81
C ARG A 117 -12.87 13.51 6.94
N GLU A 118 -12.50 14.35 6.00
CA GLU A 118 -13.42 15.16 5.21
C GLU A 118 -13.31 14.84 3.73
N ASN A 119 -14.46 14.70 3.07
CA ASN A 119 -14.54 14.49 1.63
C ASN A 119 -14.97 15.78 0.94
N TRP A 120 -14.02 16.43 0.28
CA TRP A 120 -14.24 17.66 -0.49
C TRP A 120 -14.56 17.43 -1.96
N ARG A 121 -14.53 16.18 -2.43
CA ARG A 121 -14.70 15.82 -3.84
C ARG A 121 -16.16 15.56 -4.20
N SER A 122 -16.88 14.88 -3.31
CA SER A 122 -18.18 14.28 -3.65
C SER A 122 -19.31 14.94 -2.88
N LEU A 123 -20.49 15.01 -3.52
CA LEU A 123 -21.71 15.49 -2.86
C LEU A 123 -22.10 14.60 -1.67
N PRO A 124 -22.73 15.17 -0.63
CA PRO A 124 -23.14 14.43 0.58
C PRO A 124 -23.96 13.18 0.29
N ALA A 125 -24.86 13.23 -0.69
CA ALA A 125 -25.70 12.11 -1.08
C ALA A 125 -24.87 10.93 -1.62
N VAL A 126 -23.79 11.20 -2.38
CA VAL A 126 -22.89 10.18 -2.92
C VAL A 126 -22.09 9.53 -1.80
N VAL A 127 -21.55 10.32 -0.87
CA VAL A 127 -20.82 9.81 0.28
C VAL A 127 -21.71 8.93 1.15
N ALA A 128 -22.92 9.39 1.47
CA ALA A 128 -23.88 8.63 2.27
C ALA A 128 -24.31 7.34 1.58
N PHE A 129 -24.54 7.36 0.27
CA PHE A 129 -24.86 6.17 -0.52
C PHE A 129 -23.72 5.15 -0.48
N ASN A 130 -22.48 5.58 -0.78
CA ASN A 130 -21.32 4.71 -0.79
C ASN A 130 -21.07 4.09 0.58
N ASN A 131 -21.13 4.87 1.65
CA ASN A 131 -20.95 4.34 3.01
C ASN A 131 -21.99 3.26 3.31
N ARG A 132 -23.26 3.53 3.03
CA ARG A 132 -24.35 2.58 3.29
C ARG A 132 -24.23 1.29 2.47
N ILE A 133 -23.86 1.39 1.19
CA ILE A 133 -23.75 0.20 0.34
C ILE A 133 -22.56 -0.67 0.75
N ILE A 134 -21.41 -0.06 1.04
CA ILE A 134 -20.22 -0.79 1.48
C ILE A 134 -20.46 -1.46 2.84
N GLU A 135 -21.06 -0.77 3.81
CA GLU A 135 -21.42 -1.37 5.09
C GLU A 135 -22.30 -2.61 4.93
N ARG A 136 -23.28 -2.54 4.01
CA ARG A 136 -24.16 -3.69 3.73
C ARG A 136 -23.45 -4.84 3.06
N ILE A 137 -22.56 -4.55 2.09
CA ILE A 137 -21.78 -5.58 1.40
C ILE A 137 -20.87 -6.29 2.40
N VAL A 138 -20.10 -5.55 3.19
CA VAL A 138 -19.20 -6.12 4.19
C VAL A 138 -19.97 -6.96 5.24
N ALA A 139 -21.13 -6.48 5.69
CA ALA A 139 -21.97 -7.23 6.62
C ALA A 139 -22.55 -8.51 6.01
N ALA A 140 -22.87 -8.51 4.71
CA ALA A 140 -23.35 -9.68 3.99
C ALA A 140 -22.23 -10.70 3.78
N ASP A 141 -21.06 -10.24 3.33
CA ASP A 141 -19.88 -11.09 3.10
C ASP A 141 -19.41 -11.75 4.40
N ASN A 142 -19.34 -10.99 5.49
CA ASN A 142 -18.98 -11.54 6.81
C ASN A 142 -19.97 -12.62 7.28
N ARG A 143 -21.27 -12.43 7.04
CA ARG A 143 -22.27 -13.48 7.33
C ARG A 143 -22.04 -14.73 6.51
N ALA A 144 -21.94 -14.58 5.18
CA ALA A 144 -21.73 -15.71 4.28
C ALA A 144 -20.45 -16.49 4.61
N LEU A 145 -19.37 -15.78 4.94
CA LEU A 145 -18.12 -16.38 5.37
C LEU A 145 -18.27 -17.17 6.68
N ASN A 146 -18.91 -16.57 7.69
CA ASN A 146 -19.15 -17.23 8.98
C ASN A 146 -20.03 -18.46 8.84
N GLU A 147 -21.06 -18.42 7.99
CA GLU A 147 -21.90 -19.57 7.69
C GLU A 147 -21.11 -20.68 6.98
N THR A 148 -20.23 -20.31 6.05
CA THR A 148 -19.36 -21.25 5.33
C THR A 148 -18.37 -21.94 6.28
N LEU A 149 -17.74 -21.17 7.16
CA LEU A 149 -16.80 -21.69 8.16
C LEU A 149 -17.51 -22.59 9.20
N ALA A 150 -18.74 -22.24 9.60
CA ALA A 150 -19.53 -23.06 10.50
C ALA A 150 -19.86 -24.42 9.87
N LYS A 151 -20.34 -24.44 8.62
CA LYS A 151 -20.60 -25.68 7.88
C LYS A 151 -19.35 -26.53 7.70
N ALA A 152 -18.24 -25.93 7.28
CA ALA A 152 -16.98 -26.65 7.10
C ALA A 152 -16.47 -27.28 8.41
N SER A 153 -16.71 -26.63 9.55
CA SER A 153 -16.37 -27.16 10.87
C SER A 153 -17.31 -28.29 11.28
N GLU A 154 -18.63 -28.19 11.01
CA GLU A 154 -19.60 -29.25 11.26
C GLU A 154 -19.36 -30.51 10.42
N GLU A 155 -18.93 -30.31 9.17
CA GLU A 155 -18.55 -31.37 8.22
C GLU A 155 -17.16 -31.99 8.52
N GLY A 156 -16.43 -31.47 9.50
CA GLY A 156 -15.09 -31.92 9.86
C GLY A 156 -14.00 -31.58 8.82
N SER A 157 -14.31 -30.69 7.90
CA SER A 157 -13.38 -30.24 6.86
C SER A 157 -12.35 -29.23 7.39
N VAL A 158 -12.65 -28.56 8.49
CA VAL A 158 -11.80 -27.57 9.18
C VAL A 158 -11.90 -27.77 10.67
N ASP A 159 -10.76 -27.77 11.36
CA ASP A 159 -10.72 -27.84 12.82
C ASP A 159 -11.45 -26.63 13.45
N PRO A 160 -12.26 -26.81 14.50
CA PRO A 160 -12.98 -25.73 15.16
C PRO A 160 -12.06 -24.60 15.65
N ALA A 161 -10.86 -24.94 16.13
CA ALA A 161 -9.88 -23.94 16.58
C ALA A 161 -9.29 -23.16 15.40
N GLU A 162 -9.04 -23.82 14.27
CA GLU A 162 -8.59 -23.19 13.04
C GLU A 162 -9.68 -22.29 12.44
N ALA A 163 -10.94 -22.75 12.44
CA ALA A 163 -12.09 -21.94 12.02
C ALA A 163 -12.28 -20.69 12.88
N ALA A 164 -12.03 -20.78 14.20
CA ALA A 164 -12.08 -19.63 15.09
C ALA A 164 -10.93 -18.64 14.81
N ALA A 165 -9.71 -19.13 14.63
CA ALA A 165 -8.56 -18.29 14.29
C ALA A 165 -8.74 -17.58 12.93
N LEU A 166 -9.30 -18.27 11.93
CA LEU A 166 -9.66 -17.69 10.65
C LEU A 166 -10.73 -16.60 10.77
N ARG A 167 -11.77 -16.83 11.61
CA ARG A 167 -12.81 -15.83 11.88
C ARG A 167 -12.22 -14.55 12.48
N ASP A 168 -11.33 -14.67 13.45
CA ASP A 168 -10.70 -13.52 14.10
C ASP A 168 -9.81 -12.76 13.13
N THR A 169 -8.99 -13.47 12.36
CA THR A 169 -8.11 -12.86 11.33
C THR A 169 -8.92 -12.16 10.24
N LEU A 170 -10.01 -12.78 9.77
CA LEU A 170 -10.86 -12.22 8.72
C LEU A 170 -11.77 -11.11 9.25
N ALA A 171 -12.21 -11.18 10.52
CA ALA A 171 -12.96 -10.10 11.16
C ALA A 171 -12.15 -8.80 11.22
N ASP A 172 -10.84 -8.88 11.41
CA ASP A 172 -9.96 -7.72 11.37
C ASP A 172 -9.66 -7.25 9.94
N ALA A 173 -9.48 -8.17 8.99
CA ALA A 173 -9.28 -7.85 7.58
C ALA A 173 -10.53 -7.23 6.93
N TYR A 174 -11.71 -7.68 7.32
CA TYR A 174 -13.01 -7.16 6.86
C TYR A 174 -13.62 -6.12 7.80
N ARG A 175 -12.90 -5.65 8.80
CA ARG A 175 -13.31 -4.45 9.53
C ARG A 175 -13.22 -3.26 8.60
N TRP A 176 -14.24 -3.12 7.76
CA TRP A 176 -14.54 -1.85 7.14
C TRP A 176 -14.77 -0.86 8.28
N LYS A 177 -13.74 -0.08 8.55
CA LYS A 177 -13.98 1.20 9.21
C LYS A 177 -14.43 2.11 8.09
N PRO A 178 -15.71 2.48 7.98
CA PRO A 178 -16.11 3.52 7.06
C PRO A 178 -15.14 4.68 7.25
N CYS A 179 -14.85 5.44 6.21
CA CYS A 179 -14.15 6.71 6.34
C CYS A 179 -15.04 7.59 7.23
N TYR A 180 -14.85 7.44 8.55
CA TYR A 180 -15.77 7.88 9.56
C TYR A 180 -15.93 9.37 9.49
N GLY A 181 -17.17 9.78 9.32
CA GLY A 181 -17.54 11.17 9.46
C GLY A 181 -16.87 12.05 8.41
N MET A 182 -16.65 11.53 7.19
CA MET A 182 -16.43 12.42 6.07
C MET A 182 -17.69 13.29 5.98
N LYS A 183 -17.63 14.43 6.62
CA LYS A 183 -18.59 15.48 6.41
C LYS A 183 -18.36 15.97 4.99
N ALA A 184 -19.31 15.75 4.12
CA ALA A 184 -19.35 16.47 2.87
C ALA A 184 -19.66 17.93 3.23
N TYR A 185 -18.84 18.84 2.82
CA TYR A 185 -19.08 20.25 2.85
C TYR A 185 -19.68 20.71 1.54
#